data_b8bb98d3a7ac68233ecb0d7f648f6fb1
#
_entry.id   b8bb98d3a7ac68233ecb0d7f648f6fb1
#
_cell.length_a   1.000
_cell.length_b   1.000
_cell.length_c   1.000
_cell.angle_alpha   90.00
_cell.angle_beta   90.00
_cell.angle_gamma   90.00
#
_symmetry.space_group_name_H-M   'P 1'
#
loop_
_entity.id
_entity.type
_entity.pdbx_description
1 polymer ?
#
loop_
_entity_poly.entity_id
_entity_poly.type
_entity_poly.pdbx_seq_one_letter_code
_entity_poly.pdbx_strand_id
1 'polypeptide(L)'
;MAIGERIHFFRNKCGMTQKQLGKLLGFPEKSADVRLAQYETGSRSPKADLTAALADALDVAPQALAVPDIDSYIGLMHTLFTLEDRYGLHVDEVDGEICLKVDVRKNRDAAELYQMLCAWREQTGPS
;
A
#
# COMPACT_ATOMS: atom_id res chain seq x y z
N MET A 1 2.47 0.57 -7.44
CA MET A 1 3.67 0.89 -6.63
C MET A 1 4.48 -0.36 -6.39
N ALA A 2 5.76 -0.36 -6.71
CA ALA A 2 6.60 -1.54 -6.55
C ALA A 2 6.80 -1.87 -5.08
N ILE A 3 6.85 -3.16 -4.75
CA ILE A 3 7.03 -3.61 -3.36
C ILE A 3 8.32 -3.05 -2.74
N GLY A 4 9.38 -2.90 -3.52
CA GLY A 4 10.65 -2.33 -3.04
C GLY A 4 10.51 -0.91 -2.52
N GLU A 5 9.72 -0.09 -3.20
CA GLU A 5 9.44 1.28 -2.76
C GLU A 5 8.68 1.32 -1.45
N ARG A 6 7.74 0.38 -1.24
CA ARG A 6 7.00 0.26 0.02
C ARG A 6 7.90 -0.18 1.16
N ILE A 7 8.82 -1.12 0.89
CA ILE A 7 9.82 -1.55 1.87
C ILE A 7 10.67 -0.35 2.30
N HIS A 8 11.17 0.41 1.34
CA HIS A 8 11.98 1.61 1.59
C HIS A 8 11.20 2.63 2.44
N PHE A 9 9.97 2.90 2.07
CA PHE A 9 9.10 3.84 2.79
C PHE A 9 8.93 3.44 4.26
N PHE A 10 8.55 2.18 4.51
CA PHE A 10 8.30 1.73 5.88
C PHE A 10 9.59 1.61 6.68
N ARG A 11 10.69 1.22 6.05
CA ARG A 11 11.98 1.16 6.72
C ARG A 11 12.39 2.55 7.24
N ASN A 12 12.26 3.57 6.40
CA ASN A 12 12.56 4.96 6.80
C ASN A 12 11.61 5.43 7.89
N LYS A 13 10.35 5.09 7.79
CA LYS A 13 9.36 5.45 8.81
C LYS A 13 9.68 4.83 10.17
N CYS A 14 10.24 3.61 10.19
CA CYS A 14 10.70 2.94 11.40
C CYS A 14 12.06 3.44 11.89
N GLY A 15 12.74 4.28 11.13
CA GLY A 15 14.07 4.79 11.50
C GLY A 15 15.18 3.75 11.40
N MET A 16 14.99 2.69 10.61
CA MET A 16 15.99 1.63 10.44
C MET A 16 16.89 1.88 9.24
N THR A 17 18.16 1.49 9.37
CA THR A 17 19.07 1.41 8.22
C THR A 17 18.80 0.13 7.45
N GLN A 18 19.29 0.07 6.20
CA GLN A 18 19.20 -1.15 5.39
C GLN A 18 19.86 -2.33 6.10
N LYS A 19 21.01 -2.07 6.74
CA LYS A 19 21.73 -3.11 7.48
C LYS A 19 20.91 -3.62 8.67
N GLN A 20 20.31 -2.70 9.43
CA GLN A 20 19.48 -3.08 10.58
C GLN A 20 18.31 -3.96 10.18
N LEU A 21 17.57 -3.56 9.13
CA LEU A 21 16.47 -4.36 8.65
C LEU A 21 16.94 -5.70 8.08
N GLY A 22 18.01 -5.70 7.30
CA GLY A 22 18.57 -6.93 6.76
C GLY A 22 18.97 -7.92 7.84
N LYS A 23 19.54 -7.46 8.92
CA LYS A 23 19.90 -8.30 10.07
C LYS A 23 18.68 -8.88 10.77
N LEU A 24 17.62 -8.10 10.91
CA LEU A 24 16.36 -8.59 11.48
C LEU A 24 15.74 -9.70 10.63
N LEU A 25 15.99 -9.68 9.33
CA LEU A 25 15.52 -10.74 8.42
C LEU A 25 16.41 -11.97 8.41
N GLY A 26 17.52 -11.95 9.16
CA GLY A 26 18.45 -13.06 9.23
C GLY A 26 19.53 -13.04 8.15
N PHE A 27 19.70 -11.95 7.43
CA PHE A 27 20.78 -11.83 6.43
C PHE A 27 22.12 -11.75 7.12
N PRO A 28 23.19 -12.34 6.53
CA PRO A 28 24.53 -12.20 7.07
C PRO A 28 24.95 -10.74 7.20
N GLU A 29 25.62 -10.38 8.29
CA GLU A 29 25.97 -8.99 8.57
C GLU A 29 26.76 -8.33 7.45
N LYS A 30 27.68 -9.07 6.80
CA LYS A 30 28.53 -8.53 5.73
C LYS A 30 27.75 -8.15 4.48
N SER A 31 26.57 -8.74 4.23
CA SER A 31 25.78 -8.52 3.02
C SER A 31 24.38 -8.02 3.30
N ALA A 32 24.04 -7.77 4.56
CA ALA A 32 22.67 -7.41 4.94
C ALA A 32 22.19 -6.14 4.24
N ASP A 33 23.02 -5.10 4.20
CA ASP A 33 22.69 -3.83 3.54
C ASP A 33 22.56 -3.99 2.03
N VAL A 34 23.49 -4.70 1.40
CA VAL A 34 23.48 -4.93 -0.05
C VAL A 34 22.26 -5.75 -0.47
N ARG A 35 21.96 -6.82 0.27
CA ARG A 35 20.81 -7.66 -0.03
C ARG A 35 19.48 -6.92 0.14
N LEU A 36 19.37 -6.12 1.19
CA LEU A 36 18.15 -5.33 1.38
C LEU A 36 18.02 -4.27 0.30
N ALA A 37 19.10 -3.61 -0.08
CA ALA A 37 19.10 -2.65 -1.17
C ALA A 37 18.60 -3.26 -2.48
N GLN A 38 18.92 -4.52 -2.75
CA GLN A 38 18.44 -5.22 -3.95
C GLN A 38 16.91 -5.39 -3.94
N TYR A 39 16.31 -5.65 -2.78
CA TYR A 39 14.85 -5.72 -2.65
C TYR A 39 14.20 -4.34 -2.78
N GLU A 40 14.82 -3.31 -2.22
CA GLU A 40 14.27 -1.94 -2.30
C GLU A 40 14.33 -1.40 -3.73
N THR A 41 15.38 -1.70 -4.49
CA THR A 41 15.53 -1.23 -5.87
C THR A 41 14.78 -2.07 -6.89
N GLY A 42 14.31 -3.25 -6.51
CA GLY A 42 13.61 -4.15 -7.41
C GLY A 42 14.51 -5.09 -8.19
N SER A 43 15.84 -5.07 -7.94
CA SER A 43 16.76 -6.06 -8.54
C SER A 43 16.41 -7.49 -8.13
N ARG A 44 15.83 -7.62 -6.95
CA ARG A 44 15.24 -8.87 -6.47
C ARG A 44 13.84 -8.61 -5.95
N SER A 45 12.94 -9.56 -6.14
CA SER A 45 11.57 -9.50 -5.59
C SER A 45 11.44 -10.50 -4.45
N PRO A 46 10.94 -10.10 -3.27
CA PRO A 46 10.75 -11.04 -2.18
C PRO A 46 9.63 -12.02 -2.51
N LYS A 47 9.84 -13.27 -2.14
CA LYS A 47 8.80 -14.30 -2.19
C LYS A 47 7.92 -14.20 -0.95
N ALA A 48 6.87 -15.01 -0.88
CA ALA A 48 5.86 -14.92 0.17
C ALA A 48 6.46 -14.98 1.59
N ASP A 49 7.41 -15.87 1.83
CA ASP A 49 8.01 -16.03 3.15
C ASP A 49 8.79 -14.78 3.59
N LEU A 50 9.57 -14.21 2.66
CA LEU A 50 10.34 -13.02 2.96
C LEU A 50 9.43 -11.80 3.08
N THR A 51 8.38 -11.71 2.27
CA THR A 51 7.38 -10.65 2.38
C THR A 51 6.73 -10.65 3.76
N ALA A 52 6.36 -11.82 4.26
CA ALA A 52 5.79 -11.95 5.61
C ALA A 52 6.80 -11.52 6.68
N ALA A 53 8.06 -11.92 6.54
CA ALA A 53 9.12 -11.53 7.48
C ALA A 53 9.38 -10.03 7.45
N LEU A 54 9.38 -9.43 6.26
CA LEU A 54 9.52 -7.97 6.10
C LEU A 54 8.36 -7.23 6.78
N ALA A 55 7.14 -7.66 6.56
CA ALA A 55 5.97 -7.04 7.16
C ALA A 55 6.04 -7.11 8.69
N ASP A 56 6.43 -8.24 9.22
CA ASP A 56 6.60 -8.43 10.66
C ASP A 56 7.69 -7.51 11.23
N ALA A 57 8.85 -7.46 10.58
CA ALA A 57 9.96 -6.60 11.01
C ALA A 57 9.62 -5.11 10.93
N LEU A 58 8.76 -4.71 9.99
CA LEU A 58 8.34 -3.32 9.80
C LEU A 58 7.06 -2.99 10.58
N ASP A 59 6.47 -3.97 11.26
CA ASP A 59 5.23 -3.83 12.03
C ASP A 59 4.06 -3.33 11.16
N VAL A 60 3.91 -3.92 9.99
CA VAL A 60 2.80 -3.63 9.06
C VAL A 60 2.17 -4.94 8.59
N ALA A 61 0.93 -4.86 8.10
CA ALA A 61 0.31 -6.01 7.46
C ALA A 61 1.03 -6.30 6.13
N PRO A 62 1.17 -7.59 5.73
CA PRO A 62 1.79 -7.93 4.44
C PRO A 62 1.15 -7.22 3.25
N GLN A 63 -0.16 -6.97 3.31
CA GLN A 63 -0.90 -6.26 2.27
C GLN A 63 -0.43 -4.80 2.08
N ALA A 64 0.16 -4.20 3.11
CA ALA A 64 0.70 -2.84 3.01
C ALA A 64 1.92 -2.77 2.08
N LEU A 65 2.60 -3.89 1.86
CA LEU A 65 3.73 -3.99 0.94
C LEU A 65 3.29 -4.31 -0.49
N ALA A 66 2.08 -4.83 -0.68
CA ALA A 66 1.55 -5.27 -1.97
C ALA A 66 0.44 -4.32 -2.42
N VAL A 67 0.81 -3.21 -3.03
CA VAL A 67 -0.14 -2.21 -3.52
C VAL A 67 -0.10 -2.14 -5.05
N PRO A 68 -1.22 -1.75 -5.71
CA PRO A 68 -1.23 -1.61 -7.17
C PRO A 68 -0.26 -0.53 -7.64
N ASP A 69 0.10 -0.56 -8.94
CA ASP A 69 0.87 0.50 -9.56
C ASP A 69 -0.01 1.74 -9.70
N ILE A 70 0.25 2.73 -8.86
CA ILE A 70 -0.43 4.03 -8.90
C ILE A 70 0.52 5.17 -9.24
N ASP A 71 1.76 4.86 -9.61
CA ASP A 71 2.77 5.88 -9.90
C ASP A 71 2.71 6.36 -11.35
N SER A 72 2.22 5.51 -12.26
CA SER A 72 1.97 5.90 -13.64
C SER A 72 0.52 6.37 -13.80
N TYR A 73 0.29 7.28 -14.74
CA TYR A 73 -1.07 7.73 -15.07
C TYR A 73 -1.96 6.55 -15.48
N ILE A 74 -1.44 5.67 -16.32
CA ILE A 74 -2.19 4.50 -16.79
C ILE A 74 -2.53 3.57 -15.63
N GLY A 75 -1.57 3.23 -14.77
CA GLY A 75 -1.80 2.37 -13.61
C GLY A 75 -2.80 2.96 -12.64
N LEU A 76 -2.68 4.26 -12.36
CA LEU A 76 -3.62 4.98 -11.51
C LEU A 76 -5.05 4.94 -12.07
N MET A 77 -5.21 5.26 -13.35
CA MET A 77 -6.53 5.28 -13.97
C MET A 77 -7.18 3.89 -14.01
N HIS A 78 -6.41 2.84 -14.33
CA HIS A 78 -6.95 1.48 -14.29
C HIS A 78 -7.32 1.03 -12.88
N THR A 79 -6.58 1.49 -11.87
CA THR A 79 -6.96 1.24 -10.47
C THR A 79 -8.29 1.89 -10.15
N LEU A 80 -8.48 3.15 -10.53
CA LEU A 80 -9.74 3.86 -10.31
C LEU A 80 -10.90 3.22 -11.09
N PHE A 81 -10.66 2.80 -12.34
CA PHE A 81 -11.68 2.12 -13.15
C PHE A 81 -12.08 0.78 -12.52
N THR A 82 -11.14 0.05 -11.97
CA THR A 82 -11.44 -1.22 -11.27
C THR A 82 -12.30 -0.96 -10.02
N LEU A 83 -12.01 0.11 -9.30
CA LEU A 83 -12.82 0.51 -8.14
C LEU A 83 -14.24 0.93 -8.57
N GLU A 84 -14.36 1.60 -9.71
CA GLU A 84 -15.68 1.92 -10.29
C GLU A 84 -16.46 0.64 -10.58
N ASP A 85 -15.84 -0.31 -11.28
CA ASP A 85 -16.49 -1.54 -11.69
C ASP A 85 -16.91 -2.40 -10.51
N ARG A 86 -16.05 -2.54 -9.52
CA ARG A 86 -16.31 -3.45 -8.38
C ARG A 86 -17.13 -2.82 -7.28
N TYR A 87 -16.91 -1.54 -6.99
CA TYR A 87 -17.42 -0.89 -5.78
C TYR A 87 -18.34 0.28 -6.09
N GLY A 88 -18.54 0.61 -7.37
CA GLY A 88 -19.36 1.76 -7.69
C GLY A 88 -18.73 3.11 -7.35
N LEU A 89 -17.39 3.15 -7.21
CA LEU A 89 -16.71 4.42 -7.03
C LEU A 89 -16.86 5.24 -8.31
N HIS A 90 -17.31 6.48 -8.20
CA HIS A 90 -17.53 7.33 -9.38
C HIS A 90 -17.24 8.78 -9.06
N VAL A 91 -16.99 9.55 -10.11
CA VAL A 91 -16.78 10.99 -10.01
C VAL A 91 -18.13 11.67 -9.88
N ASP A 92 -18.22 12.61 -8.96
CA ASP A 92 -19.41 13.43 -8.76
C ASP A 92 -18.96 14.87 -8.42
N GLU A 93 -19.91 15.71 -8.16
CA GLU A 93 -19.66 17.12 -7.84
C GLU A 93 -20.53 17.52 -6.66
N VAL A 94 -19.91 18.17 -5.66
CA VAL A 94 -20.61 18.70 -4.49
C VAL A 94 -20.15 20.14 -4.29
N ASP A 95 -21.07 21.07 -4.29
CA ASP A 95 -20.80 22.50 -4.10
C ASP A 95 -19.74 23.04 -5.08
N GLY A 96 -19.74 22.57 -6.32
CA GLY A 96 -18.81 22.97 -7.36
C GLY A 96 -17.47 22.27 -7.32
N GLU A 97 -17.25 21.36 -6.38
CA GLU A 97 -15.99 20.61 -6.26
C GLU A 97 -16.16 19.18 -6.73
N ILE A 98 -15.18 18.72 -7.52
CA ILE A 98 -15.14 17.33 -7.98
C ILE A 98 -14.78 16.44 -6.78
N CYS A 99 -15.52 15.35 -6.62
CA CYS A 99 -15.29 14.39 -5.55
C CYS A 99 -15.52 12.98 -6.04
N LEU A 100 -15.11 12.01 -5.23
CA LEU A 100 -15.39 10.60 -5.47
C LEU A 100 -16.45 10.13 -4.48
N LYS A 101 -17.44 9.42 -5.01
CA LYS A 101 -18.53 8.84 -4.21
C LYS A 101 -18.64 7.36 -4.49
N VAL A 102 -19.19 6.63 -3.53
CA VAL A 102 -19.50 5.22 -3.66
C VAL A 102 -21.01 5.07 -3.85
N ASP A 103 -21.41 4.34 -4.89
CA ASP A 103 -22.80 3.99 -5.08
C ASP A 103 -23.15 2.78 -4.21
N VAL A 104 -23.64 3.03 -3.01
CA VAL A 104 -23.94 1.99 -2.02
C VAL A 104 -25.02 1.00 -2.47
N ARG A 105 -25.79 1.37 -3.50
CA ARG A 105 -26.86 0.53 -4.03
C ARG A 105 -26.38 -0.45 -5.10
N LYS A 106 -25.14 -0.28 -5.57
CA LYS A 106 -24.62 -1.09 -6.67
C LYS A 106 -24.54 -2.57 -6.30
N ASN A 107 -23.94 -2.88 -5.16
CA ASN A 107 -23.79 -4.24 -4.67
C ASN A 107 -23.37 -4.21 -3.19
N ARG A 108 -23.21 -5.41 -2.61
CA ARG A 108 -22.81 -5.56 -1.22
C ARG A 108 -21.40 -5.01 -0.95
N ASP A 109 -20.47 -5.23 -1.87
CA ASP A 109 -19.08 -4.75 -1.73
C ASP A 109 -19.03 -3.23 -1.69
N ALA A 110 -19.86 -2.56 -2.48
CA ALA A 110 -19.96 -1.10 -2.45
C ALA A 110 -20.45 -0.60 -1.08
N ALA A 111 -21.44 -1.26 -0.50
CA ALA A 111 -21.92 -0.90 0.84
C ALA A 111 -20.84 -1.11 1.90
N GLU A 112 -20.08 -2.19 1.80
CA GLU A 112 -18.97 -2.46 2.72
C GLU A 112 -17.87 -1.41 2.59
N LEU A 113 -17.50 -1.03 1.36
CA LEU A 113 -16.52 0.04 1.14
C LEU A 113 -16.98 1.35 1.76
N TYR A 114 -18.25 1.69 1.59
CA TYR A 114 -18.83 2.90 2.19
C TYR A 114 -18.64 2.90 3.72
N GLN A 115 -18.92 1.77 4.38
CA GLN A 115 -18.74 1.65 5.82
C GLN A 115 -17.26 1.82 6.22
N MET A 116 -16.35 1.26 5.45
CA MET A 116 -14.91 1.41 5.69
C MET A 116 -14.48 2.86 5.55
N LEU A 117 -15.01 3.58 4.55
CA LEU A 117 -14.70 5.00 4.37
C LEU A 117 -15.23 5.85 5.53
N CYS A 118 -16.41 5.55 6.04
CA CYS A 118 -16.97 6.22 7.20
C CYS A 118 -16.09 6.01 8.45
N ALA A 119 -15.64 4.79 8.67
CA ALA A 119 -14.75 4.47 9.78
C ALA A 119 -13.41 5.20 9.67
N TRP A 120 -12.86 5.25 8.46
CA TRP A 120 -11.61 5.98 8.20
C TRP A 120 -11.77 7.47 8.49
N ARG A 121 -12.85 8.07 8.02
CA ARG A 121 -13.13 9.49 8.29
C ARG A 121 -13.18 9.78 9.80
N GLU A 122 -13.80 8.90 10.58
CA GLU A 122 -13.89 9.05 12.02
C GLU A 122 -12.52 8.93 12.71
N GLN A 123 -11.64 8.04 12.21
CA GLN A 123 -10.30 7.89 12.75
C GLN A 123 -9.43 9.12 12.51
N THR A 124 -9.53 9.71 11.31
CA THR A 124 -8.77 10.93 11.00
C THR A 124 -9.36 12.17 11.66
N GLY A 125 -10.66 12.10 11.99
CA GLY A 125 -11.38 13.19 12.63
C GLY A 125 -11.56 14.42 11.74
N PRO A 126 -12.43 15.34 12.13
CA PRO A 126 -12.46 16.65 11.51
C PRO A 126 -11.21 17.41 11.92
N SER A 127 -10.43 17.81 10.95
CA SER A 127 -9.26 18.65 11.21
C SER A 127 -9.68 20.08 11.48
#